data_962c88158178feebe49b387ec746ea5b
#
_entry.id   962c88158178feebe49b387ec746ea5b
#
_cell.length_a   1.000
_cell.length_b   1.000
_cell.length_c   1.000
_cell.angle_alpha   90.00
_cell.angle_beta   90.00
_cell.angle_gamma   90.00
#
_symmetry.space_group_name_H-M   'P 1'
#
loop_
_entity.id
_entity.type
_entity.pdbx_description
1 polymer ?
#
loop_
_entity_poly.entity_id
_entity_poly.type
_entity_poly.pdbx_seq_one_letter_code
_entity_poly.pdbx_strand_id
1 'polypeptide(L)'
;KARGKILAAAGKMANLNPDELDLRGNHIVETQSGKVVMSLAKLLRQLHFSDKAELVMTSFYYEPPSRHQDKHFKGDVSAAYAWATQVVEVEVDTDTGIVRLLKVTGAHDVGRVLNLLGLEGQIEGGIVMGQGYALTEEMIVENGVVKNPGFRDYKLVTAPEIPEMDVRFIETMDGEGPQGAKGVGEAPSICIA
;
A
#
# COMPACT_ATOMS: atom_id res chain seq x y z
N LYS A 1 -20.28 -3.43 4.58
CA LYS A 1 -21.45 -4.07 3.91
C LYS A 1 -21.45 -5.60 4.06
N ALA A 2 -20.41 -6.34 3.64
CA ALA A 2 -20.35 -7.81 3.76
C ALA A 2 -20.50 -8.28 5.21
N ARG A 3 -19.74 -7.68 6.15
CA ARG A 3 -19.83 -8.00 7.58
C ARG A 3 -21.25 -7.84 8.11
N GLY A 4 -21.96 -6.76 7.77
CA GLY A 4 -23.35 -6.57 8.21
C GLY A 4 -24.31 -7.64 7.69
N LYS A 5 -24.17 -8.08 6.42
CA LYS A 5 -24.95 -9.19 5.87
C LYS A 5 -24.67 -10.52 6.60
N ILE A 6 -23.38 -10.79 6.90
CA ILE A 6 -22.97 -11.99 7.63
C ILE A 6 -23.57 -12.00 9.05
N LEU A 7 -23.45 -10.89 9.78
CA LEU A 7 -23.99 -10.81 11.14
C LEU A 7 -25.53 -10.88 11.17
N ALA A 8 -26.21 -10.24 10.21
CA ALA A 8 -27.66 -10.36 10.08
C ALA A 8 -28.10 -11.81 9.82
N ALA A 9 -27.39 -12.51 8.92
CA ALA A 9 -27.67 -13.92 8.65
C ALA A 9 -27.40 -14.81 9.88
N ALA A 10 -26.29 -14.57 10.58
CA ALA A 10 -25.93 -15.31 11.78
C ALA A 10 -26.94 -15.08 12.91
N GLY A 11 -27.36 -13.83 13.13
CA GLY A 11 -28.40 -13.49 14.12
C GLY A 11 -29.72 -14.18 13.85
N LYS A 12 -30.14 -14.19 12.58
CA LYS A 12 -31.36 -14.90 12.15
C LYS A 12 -31.28 -16.41 12.41
N MET A 13 -30.12 -17.03 12.13
CA MET A 13 -29.92 -18.47 12.34
C MET A 13 -29.78 -18.86 13.80
N ALA A 14 -29.15 -18.02 14.62
CA ALA A 14 -28.91 -18.27 16.03
C ALA A 14 -30.07 -17.74 16.93
N ASN A 15 -31.03 -17.04 16.35
CA ASN A 15 -32.09 -16.30 17.07
C ASN A 15 -31.52 -15.29 18.08
N LEU A 16 -30.49 -14.55 17.63
CA LEU A 16 -29.78 -13.50 18.39
C LEU A 16 -29.90 -12.16 17.65
N ASN A 17 -29.76 -11.07 18.41
CA ASN A 17 -29.68 -9.73 17.81
C ASN A 17 -28.36 -9.56 17.05
N PRO A 18 -28.38 -9.23 15.74
CA PRO A 18 -27.14 -9.00 14.95
C PRO A 18 -26.22 -7.94 15.54
N ASP A 19 -26.74 -6.92 16.23
CA ASP A 19 -25.96 -5.85 16.85
C ASP A 19 -25.16 -6.31 18.08
N GLU A 20 -25.51 -7.45 18.64
CA GLU A 20 -24.81 -8.10 19.75
C GLU A 20 -23.76 -9.11 19.26
N LEU A 21 -23.62 -9.25 17.94
CA LEU A 21 -22.68 -10.18 17.32
C LEU A 21 -21.49 -9.44 16.72
N ASP A 22 -20.33 -10.09 16.72
CA ASP A 22 -19.12 -9.65 16.06
C ASP A 22 -18.50 -10.77 15.23
N LEU A 23 -17.73 -10.41 14.21
CA LEU A 23 -16.92 -11.33 13.41
C LEU A 23 -15.45 -11.17 13.83
N ARG A 24 -14.92 -12.15 14.56
CA ARG A 24 -13.53 -12.19 15.00
C ARG A 24 -12.82 -13.40 14.39
N GLY A 25 -11.81 -13.11 13.57
CA GLY A 25 -11.17 -14.15 12.76
C GLY A 25 -12.22 -14.86 11.90
N ASN A 26 -12.30 -16.18 12.01
CA ASN A 26 -13.25 -17.02 11.28
C ASN A 26 -14.47 -17.46 12.12
N HIS A 27 -14.83 -16.69 13.16
CA HIS A 27 -15.91 -17.03 14.08
C HIS A 27 -16.87 -15.86 14.30
N ILE A 28 -18.15 -16.17 14.40
CA ILE A 28 -19.18 -15.27 14.88
C ILE A 28 -19.21 -15.42 16.41
N VAL A 29 -19.05 -14.32 17.12
CA VAL A 29 -18.99 -14.27 18.59
C VAL A 29 -20.00 -13.27 19.15
N GLU A 30 -20.46 -13.48 20.34
CA GLU A 30 -21.21 -12.47 21.10
C GLU A 30 -20.26 -11.35 21.53
N THR A 31 -20.63 -10.10 21.31
CA THR A 31 -19.76 -8.93 21.55
C THR A 31 -19.37 -8.78 23.02
N GLN A 32 -20.32 -9.03 23.93
CA GLN A 32 -20.11 -8.84 25.38
C GLN A 32 -19.37 -10.01 26.03
N SER A 33 -19.80 -11.24 25.74
CA SER A 33 -19.25 -12.44 26.38
C SER A 33 -18.02 -13.01 25.70
N GLY A 34 -17.79 -12.67 24.42
CA GLY A 34 -16.78 -13.28 23.56
C GLY A 34 -17.07 -14.74 23.21
N LYS A 35 -18.24 -15.26 23.59
CA LYS A 35 -18.62 -16.64 23.33
C LYS A 35 -18.80 -16.89 21.83
N VAL A 36 -18.23 -17.97 21.34
CA VAL A 36 -18.37 -18.39 19.96
C VAL A 36 -19.78 -18.93 19.72
N VAL A 37 -20.52 -18.31 18.81
CA VAL A 37 -21.85 -18.73 18.38
C VAL A 37 -21.75 -19.78 17.28
N MET A 38 -20.94 -19.50 16.26
CA MET A 38 -20.66 -20.45 15.16
C MET A 38 -19.41 -20.04 14.38
N SER A 39 -18.86 -20.97 13.59
CA SER A 39 -17.82 -20.62 12.63
C SER A 39 -18.41 -19.98 11.37
N LEU A 40 -17.65 -19.07 10.76
CA LEU A 40 -18.02 -18.44 9.48
C LEU A 40 -18.25 -19.50 8.38
N ALA A 41 -17.40 -20.52 8.33
CA ALA A 41 -17.54 -21.61 7.36
C ALA A 41 -18.85 -22.37 7.51
N LYS A 42 -19.31 -22.64 8.76
CA LYS A 42 -20.60 -23.27 9.03
C LYS A 42 -21.76 -22.39 8.54
N LEU A 43 -21.71 -21.10 8.87
CA LEU A 43 -22.74 -20.14 8.42
C LEU A 43 -22.84 -20.10 6.89
N LEU A 44 -21.70 -19.89 6.20
CA LEU A 44 -21.69 -19.77 4.74
C LEU A 44 -22.15 -21.05 4.05
N ARG A 45 -21.78 -22.22 4.57
CA ARG A 45 -22.27 -23.51 4.07
C ARG A 45 -23.78 -23.63 4.22
N GLN A 46 -24.33 -23.26 5.37
CA GLN A 46 -25.79 -23.33 5.61
C GLN A 46 -26.55 -22.34 4.72
N LEU A 47 -26.03 -21.13 4.50
CA LEU A 47 -26.61 -20.18 3.56
C LEU A 47 -26.59 -20.69 2.11
N HIS A 48 -25.49 -21.28 1.69
CA HIS A 48 -25.34 -21.81 0.35
C HIS A 48 -26.28 -22.98 0.05
N PHE A 49 -26.47 -23.88 0.99
CA PHE A 49 -27.33 -25.07 0.86
C PHE A 49 -28.74 -24.87 1.42
N SER A 50 -29.13 -23.63 1.75
CA SER A 50 -30.52 -23.30 2.09
C SER A 50 -31.41 -23.31 0.85
N ASP A 51 -32.72 -23.44 1.05
CA ASP A 51 -33.71 -23.44 -0.03
C ASP A 51 -33.64 -22.20 -0.96
N LYS A 52 -33.05 -21.11 -0.47
CA LYS A 52 -32.88 -19.85 -1.22
C LYS A 52 -31.47 -19.64 -1.75
N ALA A 53 -30.51 -20.53 -1.47
CA ALA A 53 -29.11 -20.45 -1.89
C ALA A 53 -28.53 -19.02 -1.79
N GLU A 54 -28.57 -18.41 -0.60
CA GLU A 54 -28.13 -17.03 -0.39
C GLU A 54 -26.60 -16.94 -0.46
N LEU A 55 -26.08 -16.15 -1.39
CA LEU A 55 -24.67 -15.79 -1.47
C LEU A 55 -24.42 -14.44 -0.82
N VAL A 56 -23.37 -14.36 -0.01
CA VAL A 56 -22.93 -13.07 0.55
C VAL A 56 -22.09 -12.33 -0.48
N MET A 57 -22.76 -11.58 -1.35
CA MET A 57 -22.12 -10.69 -2.32
C MET A 57 -22.36 -9.24 -1.96
N THR A 58 -21.32 -8.41 -2.10
CA THR A 58 -21.43 -6.95 -1.97
C THR A 58 -20.56 -6.25 -3.00
N SER A 59 -21.07 -5.14 -3.51
CA SER A 59 -20.32 -4.18 -4.30
C SER A 59 -20.18 -2.88 -3.51
N PHE A 60 -19.05 -2.22 -3.68
CA PHE A 60 -18.77 -0.92 -3.11
C PHE A 60 -18.04 -0.07 -4.12
N TYR A 61 -18.51 1.15 -4.30
CA TYR A 61 -17.83 2.19 -5.04
C TYR A 61 -17.34 3.24 -4.04
N TYR A 62 -16.07 3.57 -4.13
CA TYR A 62 -15.46 4.62 -3.34
C TYR A 62 -14.96 5.72 -4.28
N GLU A 63 -15.39 6.93 -4.05
CA GLU A 63 -14.92 8.13 -4.70
C GLU A 63 -14.32 9.05 -3.64
N PRO A 64 -13.02 9.33 -3.69
CA PRO A 64 -12.40 10.22 -2.73
C PRO A 64 -12.93 11.66 -2.91
N PRO A 65 -12.98 12.46 -1.85
CA PRO A 65 -13.40 13.86 -1.90
C PRO A 65 -12.32 14.72 -2.59
N SER A 66 -12.23 14.63 -3.89
CA SER A 66 -11.30 15.40 -4.71
C SER A 66 -12.04 16.42 -5.56
N ARG A 67 -11.37 17.51 -5.95
CA ARG A 67 -11.87 18.54 -6.85
C ARG A 67 -10.97 18.65 -8.06
N HIS A 68 -11.57 18.63 -9.25
CA HIS A 68 -10.82 18.87 -10.48
C HIS A 68 -10.13 20.23 -10.45
N GLN A 69 -8.97 20.30 -11.06
CA GLN A 69 -8.27 21.55 -11.27
C GLN A 69 -9.06 22.48 -12.20
N ASP A 70 -9.05 23.76 -11.90
CA ASP A 70 -9.56 24.80 -12.77
C ASP A 70 -8.57 25.09 -13.92
N LYS A 71 -8.91 26.05 -14.78
CA LYS A 71 -8.04 26.48 -15.89
C LYS A 71 -6.70 27.10 -15.46
N HIS A 72 -6.50 27.35 -14.18
CA HIS A 72 -5.27 27.87 -13.59
C HIS A 72 -4.52 26.78 -12.80
N PHE A 73 -4.88 25.51 -12.99
CA PHE A 73 -4.33 24.34 -12.28
C PHE A 73 -4.52 24.40 -10.76
N LYS A 74 -5.56 25.10 -10.27
CA LYS A 74 -5.92 25.14 -8.86
C LYS A 74 -7.08 24.20 -8.58
N GLY A 75 -6.93 23.34 -7.61
CA GLY A 75 -7.94 22.37 -7.17
C GLY A 75 -7.30 21.32 -6.28
N ASP A 76 -8.07 20.76 -5.37
CA ASP A 76 -7.65 19.67 -4.50
C ASP A 76 -7.91 18.34 -5.20
N VAL A 77 -6.96 17.92 -6.03
CA VAL A 77 -7.09 16.72 -6.87
C VAL A 77 -6.80 15.42 -6.14
N SER A 78 -6.24 15.51 -4.93
CA SER A 78 -5.93 14.33 -4.10
C SER A 78 -6.62 14.45 -2.75
N ALA A 79 -7.26 13.37 -2.32
CA ALA A 79 -7.89 13.29 -1.00
C ALA A 79 -6.86 13.14 0.14
N ALA A 80 -5.64 12.71 -0.18
CA ALA A 80 -4.57 12.50 0.79
C ALA A 80 -3.21 12.88 0.18
N TYR A 81 -2.32 13.39 1.02
CA TYR A 81 -0.94 13.70 0.67
C TYR A 81 0.01 12.89 1.55
N ALA A 82 0.94 12.18 0.92
CA ALA A 82 2.03 11.51 1.60
C ALA A 82 3.26 12.42 1.63
N TRP A 83 3.94 12.46 2.75
CA TRP A 83 5.16 13.22 2.96
C TRP A 83 6.33 12.26 3.16
N ALA A 84 7.46 12.60 2.57
CA ALA A 84 8.67 11.81 2.73
C ALA A 84 9.90 12.70 2.89
N THR A 85 10.86 12.23 3.64
CA THR A 85 12.20 12.82 3.74
C THR A 85 13.22 11.72 3.68
N GLN A 86 14.26 11.92 2.87
CA GLN A 86 15.38 10.98 2.79
C GLN A 86 16.70 11.72 3.04
N VAL A 87 17.62 11.03 3.70
CA VAL A 87 19.00 11.47 3.91
C VAL A 87 19.90 10.41 3.30
N VAL A 88 20.77 10.81 2.40
CA VAL A 88 21.65 9.91 1.66
C VAL A 88 23.10 10.23 2.02
N GLU A 89 23.83 9.22 2.46
CA GLU A 89 25.28 9.29 2.68
C GLU A 89 25.98 8.76 1.44
N VAL A 90 26.86 9.56 0.85
CA VAL A 90 27.54 9.23 -0.40
C VAL A 90 29.06 9.33 -0.25
N GLU A 91 29.77 8.52 -1.01
CA GLU A 91 31.19 8.62 -1.27
C GLU A 91 31.39 9.01 -2.73
N VAL A 92 32.20 10.02 -2.99
CA VAL A 92 32.50 10.48 -4.34
C VAL A 92 34.01 10.36 -4.60
N ASP A 93 34.37 9.58 -5.61
CA ASP A 93 35.75 9.57 -6.13
C ASP A 93 35.96 10.84 -6.96
N THR A 94 36.78 11.75 -6.47
CA THR A 94 37.02 13.04 -7.10
C THR A 94 37.82 12.96 -8.39
N ASP A 95 38.57 11.88 -8.61
CA ASP A 95 39.37 11.68 -9.81
C ASP A 95 38.54 11.09 -10.96
N THR A 96 37.59 10.24 -10.66
CA THR A 96 36.75 9.55 -11.66
C THR A 96 35.34 10.11 -11.76
N GLY A 97 34.84 10.80 -10.71
CA GLY A 97 33.48 11.26 -10.59
C GLY A 97 32.46 10.15 -10.21
N ILE A 98 32.95 8.96 -9.90
CA ILE A 98 32.09 7.85 -9.50
C ILE A 98 31.47 8.15 -8.13
N VAL A 99 30.12 8.04 -8.04
CA VAL A 99 29.34 8.19 -6.82
C VAL A 99 28.90 6.83 -6.31
N ARG A 100 29.10 6.59 -5.02
CA ARG A 100 28.65 5.39 -4.33
C ARG A 100 27.76 5.76 -3.16
N LEU A 101 26.57 5.19 -3.10
CA LEU A 101 25.68 5.35 -1.95
C LEU A 101 26.14 4.41 -0.83
N LEU A 102 26.36 4.97 0.36
CA LEU A 102 26.75 4.20 1.54
C LEU A 102 25.52 3.82 2.37
N LYS A 103 24.65 4.81 2.60
CA LYS A 103 23.45 4.63 3.41
C LYS A 103 22.32 5.55 2.96
N VAL A 104 21.10 5.05 3.03
CA VAL A 104 19.89 5.84 2.85
C VAL A 104 19.00 5.69 4.09
N THR A 105 18.70 6.81 4.75
CA THR A 105 17.72 6.88 5.82
C THR A 105 16.47 7.57 5.31
N GLY A 106 15.36 6.85 5.25
CA GLY A 106 14.08 7.34 4.74
C GLY A 106 12.99 7.37 5.81
N ALA A 107 12.32 8.52 5.99
CA ALA A 107 11.13 8.65 6.81
C ALA A 107 9.92 8.95 5.92
N HIS A 108 8.90 8.11 5.95
CA HIS A 108 7.74 8.16 5.07
C HIS A 108 6.46 8.20 5.88
N ASP A 109 5.60 9.20 5.61
CA ASP A 109 4.24 9.25 6.12
C ASP A 109 3.35 8.32 5.30
N VAL A 110 2.98 7.21 5.92
CA VAL A 110 2.23 6.12 5.31
C VAL A 110 0.77 6.03 5.80
N GLY A 111 0.36 7.02 6.61
CA GLY A 111 -0.90 6.94 7.34
C GLY A 111 -0.84 5.82 8.38
N ARG A 112 -1.55 4.73 8.16
CA ARG A 112 -1.48 3.54 9.02
C ARG A 112 -0.73 2.41 8.35
N VAL A 113 0.21 1.80 9.05
CA VAL A 113 0.90 0.59 8.60
C VAL A 113 -0.05 -0.61 8.66
N LEU A 114 -0.45 -1.14 7.50
CA LEU A 114 -1.32 -2.31 7.41
C LEU A 114 -0.53 -3.62 7.23
N ASN A 115 0.58 -3.57 6.52
CA ASN A 115 1.47 -4.70 6.28
C ASN A 115 2.92 -4.20 6.30
N LEU A 116 3.58 -4.38 7.43
CA LEU A 116 4.94 -3.88 7.67
C LEU A 116 5.93 -4.40 6.63
N LEU A 117 6.02 -5.71 6.45
CA LEU A 117 6.98 -6.33 5.52
C LEU A 117 6.78 -5.89 4.07
N GLY A 118 5.51 -5.82 3.63
CA GLY A 118 5.20 -5.37 2.28
C GLY A 118 5.51 -3.88 2.08
N LEU A 119 5.34 -3.07 3.12
CA LEU A 119 5.61 -1.65 3.09
C LEU A 119 7.12 -1.35 3.09
N GLU A 120 7.91 -2.04 3.91
CA GLU A 120 9.38 -1.98 3.88
C GLU A 120 9.90 -2.30 2.48
N GLY A 121 9.51 -3.43 1.92
CA GLY A 121 9.94 -3.82 0.58
C GLY A 121 9.50 -2.84 -0.52
N GLN A 122 8.36 -2.16 -0.37
CA GLN A 122 7.92 -1.12 -1.31
C GLN A 122 8.82 0.12 -1.23
N ILE A 123 9.18 0.56 -0.05
CA ILE A 123 10.03 1.74 0.14
C ILE A 123 11.46 1.44 -0.28
N GLU A 124 12.03 0.33 0.15
CA GLU A 124 13.38 -0.11 -0.26
C GLU A 124 13.49 -0.26 -1.78
N GLY A 125 12.50 -0.89 -2.42
CA GLY A 125 12.44 -1.01 -3.87
C GLY A 125 12.36 0.34 -4.58
N GLY A 126 11.59 1.29 -4.04
CA GLY A 126 11.52 2.66 -4.55
C GLY A 126 12.85 3.41 -4.41
N ILE A 127 13.56 3.25 -3.30
CA ILE A 127 14.90 3.81 -3.08
C ILE A 127 15.88 3.29 -4.13
N VAL A 128 15.91 1.97 -4.36
CA VAL A 128 16.78 1.35 -5.40
C VAL A 128 16.43 1.86 -6.79
N MET A 129 15.14 2.01 -7.10
CA MET A 129 14.69 2.59 -8.37
C MET A 129 15.19 4.05 -8.53
N GLY A 130 15.09 4.86 -7.49
CA GLY A 130 15.60 6.24 -7.48
C GLY A 130 17.12 6.29 -7.66
N GLN A 131 17.86 5.38 -7.01
CA GLN A 131 19.30 5.22 -7.22
C GLN A 131 19.64 4.93 -8.69
N GLY A 132 18.89 4.01 -9.30
CA GLY A 132 19.07 3.68 -10.72
C GLY A 132 18.88 4.91 -11.62
N TYR A 133 17.80 5.62 -11.45
CA TYR A 133 17.50 6.83 -12.23
C TYR A 133 18.52 7.95 -12.04
N ALA A 134 19.08 8.09 -10.84
CA ALA A 134 20.06 9.13 -10.56
C ALA A 134 21.47 8.82 -11.08
N LEU A 135 21.89 7.54 -11.08
CA LEU A 135 23.30 7.19 -11.21
C LEU A 135 23.63 6.26 -12.39
N THR A 136 22.74 5.37 -12.80
CA THR A 136 23.09 4.27 -13.72
C THR A 136 22.19 4.12 -14.94
N GLU A 137 20.93 4.52 -14.85
CA GLU A 137 19.94 4.30 -15.89
C GLU A 137 19.84 5.50 -16.83
N GLU A 138 20.09 5.27 -18.12
CA GLU A 138 19.91 6.26 -19.15
C GLU A 138 19.27 5.60 -20.38
N MET A 139 18.09 6.06 -20.77
CA MET A 139 17.42 5.62 -21.98
C MET A 139 17.84 6.52 -23.16
N ILE A 140 18.66 5.97 -24.07
CA ILE A 140 19.15 6.69 -25.25
C ILE A 140 18.16 6.51 -26.39
N VAL A 141 17.57 7.62 -26.85
CA VAL A 141 16.60 7.62 -27.97
C VAL A 141 17.12 8.48 -29.11
N GLU A 142 17.26 7.91 -30.30
CA GLU A 142 17.62 8.60 -31.53
C GLU A 142 16.57 8.38 -32.62
N ASN A 143 16.05 9.48 -33.16
CA ASN A 143 14.98 9.46 -34.20
C ASN A 143 13.79 8.58 -33.83
N GLY A 144 13.38 8.56 -32.55
CA GLY A 144 12.26 7.77 -32.06
C GLY A 144 12.58 6.28 -31.82
N VAL A 145 13.84 5.88 -31.95
CA VAL A 145 14.29 4.49 -31.72
C VAL A 145 15.17 4.41 -30.50
N VAL A 146 14.84 3.51 -29.54
CA VAL A 146 15.68 3.23 -28.37
C VAL A 146 16.93 2.49 -28.80
N LYS A 147 18.10 3.01 -28.45
CA LYS A 147 19.41 2.48 -28.86
C LYS A 147 19.96 1.44 -27.89
N ASN A 148 19.58 1.51 -26.64
CA ASN A 148 20.02 0.61 -25.57
C ASN A 148 18.84 -0.18 -24.93
N PRO A 149 18.12 -1.03 -25.69
CA PRO A 149 16.89 -1.68 -25.22
C PRO A 149 17.13 -2.89 -24.30
N GLY A 150 18.36 -3.26 -24.03
CA GLY A 150 18.70 -4.43 -23.22
C GLY A 150 19.47 -4.10 -21.96
N PHE A 151 19.37 -4.95 -20.93
CA PHE A 151 20.03 -4.78 -19.63
C PHE A 151 21.58 -4.79 -19.71
N ARG A 152 22.15 -5.13 -20.84
CA ARG A 152 23.57 -4.98 -21.08
C ARG A 152 24.00 -3.51 -21.13
N ASP A 153 23.16 -2.67 -21.72
CA ASP A 153 23.46 -1.28 -22.04
C ASP A 153 22.57 -0.30 -21.24
N TYR A 154 21.37 -0.71 -20.85
CA TYR A 154 20.53 -0.04 -19.87
C TYR A 154 20.81 -0.63 -18.49
N LYS A 155 21.52 0.10 -17.64
CA LYS A 155 22.11 -0.40 -16.41
C LYS A 155 21.17 -0.27 -15.22
N LEU A 156 20.51 -1.36 -14.83
CA LEU A 156 19.80 -1.43 -13.55
C LEU A 156 20.79 -1.61 -12.40
N VAL A 157 20.44 -1.08 -11.23
CA VAL A 157 21.18 -1.31 -9.98
C VAL A 157 21.19 -2.80 -9.66
N THR A 158 22.36 -3.32 -9.32
CA THR A 158 22.54 -4.74 -8.95
C THR A 158 22.66 -4.90 -7.44
N ALA A 159 22.40 -6.10 -6.92
CA ALA A 159 22.40 -6.36 -5.48
C ALA A 159 23.66 -5.89 -4.71
N PRO A 160 24.90 -6.00 -5.25
CA PRO A 160 26.09 -5.47 -4.58
C PRO A 160 26.18 -3.95 -4.48
N GLU A 161 25.37 -3.22 -5.26
CA GLU A 161 25.35 -1.75 -5.32
C GLU A 161 24.28 -1.15 -4.41
N ILE A 162 23.45 -1.98 -3.78
CA ILE A 162 22.39 -1.54 -2.87
C ILE A 162 23.03 -1.01 -1.58
N PRO A 163 22.72 0.24 -1.16
CA PRO A 163 23.24 0.81 0.07
C PRO A 163 22.60 0.17 1.32
N GLU A 164 23.15 0.47 2.50
CA GLU A 164 22.44 0.22 3.76
C GLU A 164 21.18 1.08 3.80
N MET A 165 20.04 0.51 4.21
CA MET A 165 18.77 1.22 4.30
C MET A 165 18.22 1.22 5.73
N ASP A 166 17.81 2.41 6.21
CA ASP A 166 17.06 2.59 7.47
C ASP A 166 15.72 3.24 7.15
N VAL A 167 14.66 2.42 7.06
CA VAL A 167 13.32 2.87 6.70
C VAL A 167 12.48 3.09 7.95
N ARG A 168 11.88 4.28 8.06
CA ARG A 168 11.03 4.68 9.18
C ARG A 168 9.65 5.09 8.70
N PHE A 169 8.63 4.65 9.43
CA PHE A 169 7.24 4.96 9.14
C PHE A 169 6.72 6.02 10.10
N ILE A 170 6.04 7.03 9.52
CA ILE A 170 5.28 8.02 10.26
C ILE A 170 3.81 7.69 10.05
N GLU A 171 3.09 7.44 11.12
CA GLU A 171 1.67 7.11 11.09
C GLU A 171 0.83 8.34 11.42
N THR A 172 0.44 9.09 10.38
CA THR A 172 -0.55 10.17 10.48
C THR A 172 -1.87 9.68 9.92
N MET A 173 -2.74 9.16 10.76
CA MET A 173 -4.00 8.53 10.34
C MET A 173 -4.75 9.40 9.32
N ASP A 174 -4.98 8.84 8.13
CA ASP A 174 -5.75 9.51 7.07
C ASP A 174 -7.24 9.20 7.22
N GLY A 175 -8.09 10.25 7.22
CA GLY A 175 -9.52 10.09 7.35
C GLY A 175 -10.21 9.46 6.13
N GLU A 176 -9.58 9.59 4.95
CA GLU A 176 -10.13 9.14 3.67
C GLU A 176 -9.53 7.80 3.22
N GLY A 177 -8.35 7.45 3.72
CA GLY A 177 -7.68 6.21 3.38
C GLY A 177 -8.29 4.97 4.03
N PRO A 178 -8.16 3.78 3.42
CA PRO A 178 -8.67 2.54 3.96
C PRO A 178 -8.00 2.24 5.31
N GLN A 179 -8.79 2.24 6.38
CA GLN A 179 -8.33 2.07 7.77
C GLN A 179 -7.28 3.12 8.21
N GLY A 180 -7.21 4.27 7.55
CA GLY A 180 -6.24 5.32 7.82
C GLY A 180 -4.91 5.21 7.08
N ALA A 181 -4.77 4.28 6.14
CA ALA A 181 -3.56 4.13 5.34
C ALA A 181 -3.50 5.13 4.18
N LYS A 182 -2.29 5.52 3.78
CA LYS A 182 -1.98 6.33 2.60
C LYS A 182 -1.32 5.48 1.51
N GLY A 183 -1.34 5.95 0.27
CA GLY A 183 -0.59 5.34 -0.83
C GLY A 183 0.91 5.59 -0.70
N VAL A 184 1.72 4.59 -1.02
CA VAL A 184 3.20 4.65 -0.90
C VAL A 184 3.88 4.13 -2.17
N GLY A 185 3.24 4.19 -3.33
CA GLY A 185 3.76 3.57 -4.55
C GLY A 185 5.11 4.10 -5.01
N GLU A 186 5.20 5.38 -5.39
CA GLU A 186 6.35 5.96 -6.08
C GLU A 186 7.11 7.01 -5.25
N ALA A 187 6.54 7.50 -4.15
CA ALA A 187 7.16 8.52 -3.33
C ALA A 187 8.62 8.21 -2.90
N PRO A 188 8.99 6.95 -2.62
CA PRO A 188 10.37 6.62 -2.25
C PRO A 188 11.42 6.80 -3.36
N SER A 189 11.02 6.76 -4.63
CA SER A 189 11.96 6.88 -5.76
C SER A 189 12.36 8.31 -6.07
N ILE A 190 11.57 9.30 -5.64
CA ILE A 190 11.76 10.70 -6.03
C ILE A 190 12.86 11.39 -5.22
N CYS A 191 13.11 10.93 -4.00
CA CYS A 191 13.95 11.66 -3.04
C CYS A 191 15.47 11.40 -3.18
N ILE A 192 15.91 10.53 -4.07
CA ILE A 192 17.33 10.19 -4.25
C ILE A 192 18.02 11.04 -5.31
N ALA A 193 17.26 11.55 -6.27
CA ALA A 193 17.79 12.34 -7.39
C ALA A 193 18.30 13.72 -6.99
#